data_656f6aebe46d3e2e25e53199fedef2d6
#
_entry.id   656f6aebe46d3e2e25e53199fedef2d6
#
_cell.length_a   1.000
_cell.length_b   1.000
_cell.length_c   1.000
_cell.angle_alpha   90.00
_cell.angle_beta   90.00
_cell.angle_gamma   90.00
#
_symmetry.space_group_name_H-M   'P 1'
#
loop_
_entity.id
_entity.type
_entity.pdbx_description
1 polymer ?
#
loop_
_entity_poly.entity_id
_entity_poly.type
_entity_poly.pdbx_seq_one_letter_code
_entity_poly.pdbx_strand_id
1 'polypeptide(L)'
;KTLILIKLAPDLTKKELEIIVNLSIDGGIDGLILSNTTVERKDIMNKKFINEEGGLSGRPLMQKSTKMLRDTYKISEGKIPLIGVGGIFTGQDIIEKIRNGASLIQLYTAIVYEGPTLINKLKKELIYEVERYGVKSISELIGSDIK
;
A
#
# COMPACT_ATOMS: atom_id res chain seq x y z
N LYS A 1 -13.68 -14.09 17.12
CA LYS A 1 -13.73 -12.63 16.92
C LYS A 1 -13.59 -12.35 15.43
N THR A 2 -14.47 -11.52 14.85
CA THR A 2 -14.33 -11.04 13.47
C THR A 2 -13.30 -9.92 13.44
N LEU A 3 -12.32 -10.01 12.51
CA LEU A 3 -11.32 -8.96 12.33
C LEU A 3 -11.93 -7.75 11.60
N ILE A 4 -11.63 -6.56 12.09
CA ILE A 4 -12.08 -5.30 11.50
C ILE A 4 -10.88 -4.54 10.94
N LEU A 5 -10.92 -4.25 9.62
CA LEU A 5 -9.90 -3.48 8.92
C LEU A 5 -10.52 -2.19 8.39
N ILE A 6 -9.82 -1.07 8.55
CA ILE A 6 -10.24 0.24 8.02
C ILE A 6 -9.41 0.58 6.79
N LYS A 7 -10.10 0.90 5.66
CA LYS A 7 -9.45 1.33 4.43
C LYS A 7 -9.50 2.85 4.28
N LEU A 8 -8.33 3.48 4.17
CA LEU A 8 -8.18 4.92 4.15
C LEU A 8 -7.96 5.47 2.74
N ALA A 9 -8.49 6.66 2.45
CA ALA A 9 -8.20 7.40 1.23
C ALA A 9 -6.81 8.07 1.31
N PRO A 10 -6.05 8.14 0.19
CA PRO A 10 -4.70 8.71 0.21
C PRO A 10 -4.69 10.25 0.18
N ASP A 11 -5.87 10.86 0.20
CA ASP A 11 -6.05 12.31 0.10
C ASP A 11 -6.16 13.00 1.48
N LEU A 12 -5.98 12.23 2.56
CA LEU A 12 -5.96 12.74 3.92
C LEU A 12 -4.76 13.66 4.16
N THR A 13 -4.99 14.72 4.92
CA THR A 13 -3.91 15.54 5.45
C THR A 13 -3.10 14.75 6.49
N LYS A 14 -1.86 15.18 6.76
CA LYS A 14 -1.01 14.54 7.76
C LYS A 14 -1.68 14.51 9.15
N LYS A 15 -2.38 15.59 9.53
CA LYS A 15 -3.08 15.70 10.82
C LYS A 15 -4.26 14.72 10.91
N GLU A 16 -5.06 14.62 9.86
CA GLU A 16 -6.18 13.67 9.80
C GLU A 16 -5.67 12.22 9.88
N LEU A 17 -4.61 11.91 9.13
CA LEU A 17 -3.99 10.58 9.16
C LEU A 17 -3.52 10.23 10.58
N GLU A 18 -2.82 11.14 11.26
CA GLU A 18 -2.34 10.94 12.63
C GLU A 18 -3.49 10.67 13.61
N ILE A 19 -4.57 11.46 13.53
CA ILE A 19 -5.76 11.27 14.37
C ILE A 19 -6.39 9.90 14.13
N ILE A 20 -6.60 9.53 12.84
CA ILE A 20 -7.24 8.26 12.49
C ILE A 20 -6.39 7.07 12.93
N VAL A 21 -5.07 7.12 12.75
CA VAL A 21 -4.18 6.03 13.15
C VAL A 21 -4.21 5.83 14.66
N ASN A 22 -4.11 6.89 15.45
CA ASN A 22 -4.15 6.81 16.91
C ASN A 22 -5.51 6.28 17.40
N LEU A 23 -6.61 6.81 16.88
CA LEU A 23 -7.96 6.33 17.22
C LEU A 23 -8.18 4.86 16.83
N SER A 24 -7.57 4.41 15.71
CA SER A 24 -7.66 3.01 15.29
C SER A 24 -6.93 2.06 16.25
N ILE A 25 -5.76 2.48 16.73
CA ILE A 25 -4.99 1.72 17.73
C ILE A 25 -5.75 1.67 19.05
N ASP A 26 -6.19 2.81 19.56
CA ASP A 26 -6.90 2.93 20.84
C ASP A 26 -8.25 2.19 20.82
N GLY A 27 -8.93 2.21 19.67
CA GLY A 27 -10.20 1.53 19.44
C GLY A 27 -10.07 0.02 19.17
N GLY A 28 -8.86 -0.53 19.14
CA GLY A 28 -8.62 -1.96 18.92
C GLY A 28 -8.97 -2.45 17.52
N ILE A 29 -8.81 -1.61 16.50
CA ILE A 29 -8.91 -2.01 15.09
C ILE A 29 -7.78 -2.96 14.74
N ASP A 30 -8.10 -4.04 14.00
CA ASP A 30 -7.16 -5.15 13.75
C ASP A 30 -6.17 -4.85 12.59
N GLY A 31 -6.37 -3.78 11.80
CA GLY A 31 -5.43 -3.36 10.75
C GLY A 31 -5.92 -2.21 9.89
N LEU A 32 -5.01 -1.60 9.12
CA LEU A 32 -5.30 -0.52 8.19
C LEU A 32 -4.96 -0.91 6.76
N ILE A 33 -5.83 -0.58 5.80
CA ILE A 33 -5.61 -0.80 4.37
C ILE A 33 -5.26 0.55 3.72
N LEU A 34 -4.07 0.64 3.15
CA LEU A 34 -3.46 1.84 2.59
C LEU A 34 -3.05 1.61 1.13
N SER A 35 -3.80 2.15 0.16
CA SER A 35 -4.88 3.10 0.27
C SER A 35 -6.10 2.74 -0.60
N ASN A 36 -7.16 3.54 -0.49
CA ASN A 36 -8.22 3.62 -1.50
C ASN A 36 -7.70 4.42 -2.72
N THR A 37 -8.54 4.66 -3.70
CA THR A 37 -8.27 5.51 -4.87
C THR A 37 -8.09 6.98 -4.47
N THR A 38 -7.46 7.79 -5.35
CA THR A 38 -7.26 9.23 -5.12
C THR A 38 -8.17 10.06 -6.04
N VAL A 39 -8.59 11.22 -5.56
CA VAL A 39 -9.27 12.22 -6.41
C VAL A 39 -8.28 13.13 -7.14
N GLU A 40 -7.01 13.11 -6.76
CA GLU A 40 -5.97 13.87 -7.46
C GLU A 40 -5.70 13.32 -8.87
N ARG A 41 -5.48 14.23 -9.83
CA ARG A 41 -5.27 13.93 -11.26
C ARG A 41 -3.93 14.45 -11.79
N LYS A 42 -3.02 14.87 -10.90
CA LYS A 42 -1.76 15.54 -11.27
C LYS A 42 -0.86 14.68 -12.16
N ASP A 43 -0.87 13.36 -11.93
CA ASP A 43 0.03 12.41 -12.60
C ASP A 43 -0.61 11.71 -13.81
N ILE A 44 -1.75 12.22 -14.30
CA ILE A 44 -2.39 11.71 -15.51
C ILE A 44 -1.75 12.36 -16.74
N MET A 45 -1.02 11.55 -17.53
CA MET A 45 -0.37 12.03 -18.77
C MET A 45 -1.39 12.38 -19.85
N ASN A 46 -2.52 11.68 -19.94
CA ASN A 46 -3.56 11.94 -20.93
C ASN A 46 -4.61 12.89 -20.37
N LYS A 47 -4.54 14.17 -20.82
CA LYS A 47 -5.44 15.26 -20.41
C LYS A 47 -6.93 14.97 -20.61
N LYS A 48 -7.29 14.02 -21.51
CA LYS A 48 -8.68 13.63 -21.75
C LYS A 48 -9.38 13.10 -20.51
N PHE A 49 -8.62 12.48 -19.59
CA PHE A 49 -9.16 11.84 -18.38
C PHE A 49 -9.02 12.70 -17.10
N ILE A 50 -8.56 13.94 -17.21
CA ILE A 50 -8.39 14.82 -16.05
C ILE A 50 -9.73 15.16 -15.39
N ASN A 51 -10.80 15.29 -16.19
CA ASN A 51 -12.13 15.67 -15.72
C ASN A 51 -13.05 14.47 -15.45
N GLU A 52 -12.53 13.24 -15.52
CA GLU A 52 -13.33 12.05 -15.21
C GLU A 52 -13.70 12.02 -13.72
N GLU A 53 -14.98 11.73 -13.46
CA GLU A 53 -15.46 11.52 -12.10
C GLU A 53 -14.96 10.19 -11.51
N GLY A 54 -14.84 10.12 -10.19
CA GLY A 54 -14.42 8.91 -9.46
C GLY A 54 -12.97 8.91 -9.01
N GLY A 55 -12.50 7.79 -8.51
CA GLY A 55 -11.16 7.62 -7.95
C GLY A 55 -10.16 7.08 -8.97
N LEU A 56 -8.98 7.71 -9.04
CA LEU A 56 -7.85 7.23 -9.83
C LEU A 56 -7.16 6.08 -9.10
N SER A 57 -6.92 4.98 -9.83
CA SER A 57 -6.20 3.80 -9.35
C SER A 57 -5.05 3.41 -10.29
N GLY A 58 -4.40 2.27 -10.03
CA GLY A 58 -3.34 1.76 -10.88
C GLY A 58 -1.99 2.46 -10.66
N ARG A 59 -1.12 2.39 -11.67
CA ARG A 59 0.28 2.85 -11.58
C ARG A 59 0.45 4.28 -11.03
N PRO A 60 -0.35 5.29 -11.42
CA PRO A 60 -0.22 6.64 -10.90
C PRO A 60 -0.38 6.75 -9.37
N LEU A 61 -1.08 5.78 -8.75
CA LEU A 61 -1.29 5.79 -7.30
C LEU A 61 -0.06 5.28 -6.50
N MET A 62 0.92 4.65 -7.13
CA MET A 62 2.03 3.96 -6.46
C MET A 62 2.76 4.84 -5.45
N GLN A 63 3.25 5.99 -5.88
CA GLN A 63 4.05 6.88 -5.02
C GLN A 63 3.22 7.44 -3.87
N LYS A 64 1.99 7.89 -4.14
CA LYS A 64 1.11 8.49 -3.14
C LYS A 64 0.71 7.46 -2.08
N SER A 65 0.33 6.26 -2.49
CA SER A 65 -0.04 5.18 -1.56
C SER A 65 1.16 4.64 -0.75
N THR A 66 2.36 4.59 -1.33
CA THR A 66 3.58 4.21 -0.61
C THR A 66 3.98 5.27 0.41
N LYS A 67 3.87 6.57 0.05
CA LYS A 67 4.11 7.65 1.00
C LYS A 67 3.16 7.59 2.19
N MET A 68 1.87 7.41 1.94
CA MET A 68 0.86 7.27 3.00
C MET A 68 1.16 6.08 3.91
N LEU A 69 1.53 4.93 3.33
CA LEU A 69 1.92 3.73 4.05
C LEU A 69 3.11 3.99 4.98
N ARG A 70 4.17 4.63 4.47
CA ARG A 70 5.35 5.04 5.25
C ARG A 70 4.98 5.97 6.40
N ASP A 71 4.17 7.00 6.12
CA ASP A 71 3.76 7.97 7.13
C ASP A 71 2.93 7.29 8.23
N THR A 72 2.02 6.37 7.86
CA THR A 72 1.23 5.57 8.80
C THR A 72 2.09 4.65 9.65
N TYR A 73 3.08 3.98 9.06
CA TYR A 73 4.00 3.10 9.80
C TYR A 73 4.80 3.90 10.85
N LYS A 74 5.26 5.12 10.49
CA LYS A 74 5.94 6.01 11.44
C LYS A 74 5.05 6.41 12.60
N ILE A 75 3.79 6.79 12.32
CA ILE A 75 2.83 7.20 13.35
C ILE A 75 2.49 6.03 14.27
N SER A 76 2.22 4.87 13.68
CA SER A 76 1.80 3.67 14.43
C SER A 76 2.95 2.95 15.16
N GLU A 77 4.21 3.26 14.81
CA GLU A 77 5.39 2.55 15.33
C GLU A 77 5.30 1.02 15.17
N GLY A 78 4.61 0.57 14.12
CA GLY A 78 4.37 -0.86 13.87
C GLY A 78 3.35 -1.53 14.81
N LYS A 79 2.64 -0.77 15.63
CA LYS A 79 1.65 -1.31 16.60
C LYS A 79 0.39 -1.89 15.95
N ILE A 80 0.12 -1.56 14.70
CA ILE A 80 -1.05 -2.05 13.96
C ILE A 80 -0.60 -2.59 12.60
N PRO A 81 -1.09 -3.77 12.16
CA PRO A 81 -0.78 -4.32 10.85
C PRO A 81 -1.25 -3.41 9.70
N LEU A 82 -0.39 -3.21 8.70
CA LEU A 82 -0.69 -2.40 7.53
C LEU A 82 -0.77 -3.26 6.27
N ILE A 83 -1.82 -3.05 5.47
CA ILE A 83 -2.02 -3.71 4.18
C ILE A 83 -1.76 -2.69 3.08
N GLY A 84 -0.69 -2.90 2.30
CA GLY A 84 -0.32 -2.03 1.19
C GLY A 84 -1.12 -2.32 -0.06
N VAL A 85 -1.73 -1.28 -0.66
CA VAL A 85 -2.46 -1.38 -1.93
C VAL A 85 -2.28 -0.11 -2.77
N GLY A 86 -2.38 -0.26 -4.09
CA GLY A 86 -2.29 0.85 -5.05
C GLY A 86 -0.96 0.90 -5.81
N GLY A 87 -1.06 0.77 -7.13
CA GLY A 87 0.05 0.91 -8.06
C GLY A 87 0.98 -0.28 -8.24
N ILE A 88 0.68 -1.42 -7.63
CA ILE A 88 1.53 -2.61 -7.61
C ILE A 88 1.32 -3.43 -8.89
N PHE A 89 2.42 -3.68 -9.64
CA PHE A 89 2.45 -4.47 -10.88
C PHE A 89 3.64 -5.44 -10.95
N THR A 90 4.63 -5.29 -10.07
CA THR A 90 5.87 -6.09 -10.05
C THR A 90 6.21 -6.57 -8.64
N GLY A 91 7.09 -7.57 -8.54
CA GLY A 91 7.64 -8.01 -7.25
C GLY A 91 8.42 -6.90 -6.54
N GLN A 92 9.09 -6.03 -7.29
CA GLN A 92 9.79 -4.87 -6.74
C GLN A 92 8.82 -3.86 -6.11
N ASP A 93 7.66 -3.60 -6.74
CA ASP A 93 6.61 -2.75 -6.15
C ASP A 93 6.13 -3.33 -4.81
N ILE A 94 6.02 -4.68 -4.72
CA ILE A 94 5.65 -5.37 -3.47
C ILE A 94 6.71 -5.13 -2.40
N ILE A 95 7.97 -5.35 -2.72
CA ILE A 95 9.10 -5.11 -1.80
C ILE A 95 9.13 -3.66 -1.33
N GLU A 96 8.90 -2.69 -2.22
CA GLU A 96 8.83 -1.28 -1.87
C GLU A 96 7.72 -1.03 -0.82
N LYS A 97 6.53 -1.61 -1.00
CA LYS A 97 5.45 -1.50 -0.01
C LYS A 97 5.85 -2.11 1.34
N ILE A 98 6.43 -3.31 1.33
CA ILE A 98 6.83 -4.00 2.55
C ILE A 98 7.90 -3.21 3.30
N ARG A 99 8.93 -2.74 2.61
CA ARG A 99 10.00 -1.93 3.21
C ARG A 99 9.49 -0.59 3.75
N ASN A 100 8.34 -0.13 3.26
CA ASN A 100 7.64 1.04 3.78
C ASN A 100 6.53 0.71 4.78
N GLY A 101 6.54 -0.49 5.37
CA GLY A 101 5.74 -0.86 6.52
C GLY A 101 4.55 -1.79 6.26
N ALA A 102 4.31 -2.24 5.01
CA ALA A 102 3.24 -3.19 4.75
C ALA A 102 3.58 -4.59 5.28
N SER A 103 2.66 -5.20 6.02
CA SER A 103 2.72 -6.60 6.43
C SER A 103 2.05 -7.53 5.39
N LEU A 104 1.07 -7.01 4.66
CA LEU A 104 0.33 -7.71 3.61
C LEU A 104 0.15 -6.80 2.39
N ILE A 105 -0.11 -7.43 1.23
CA ILE A 105 -0.33 -6.74 -0.05
C ILE A 105 -1.70 -7.08 -0.60
N GLN A 106 -2.41 -6.06 -1.08
CA GLN A 106 -3.67 -6.20 -1.80
C GLN A 106 -3.52 -5.70 -3.24
N LEU A 107 -4.09 -6.41 -4.20
CA LEU A 107 -4.06 -6.09 -5.63
C LEU A 107 -5.49 -5.88 -6.15
N TYR A 108 -5.64 -4.97 -7.11
CA TYR A 108 -6.88 -4.79 -7.86
C TYR A 108 -6.60 -4.46 -9.33
N THR A 109 -6.22 -3.22 -9.65
CA THR A 109 -6.10 -2.71 -11.03
C THR A 109 -5.14 -3.53 -11.89
N ALA A 110 -4.01 -3.98 -11.33
CA ALA A 110 -3.07 -4.81 -12.06
C ALA A 110 -3.67 -6.14 -12.53
N ILE A 111 -4.55 -6.75 -11.71
CA ILE A 111 -5.26 -7.98 -12.09
C ILE A 111 -6.24 -7.73 -13.23
N VAL A 112 -6.86 -6.55 -13.27
CA VAL A 112 -7.77 -6.17 -14.38
C VAL A 112 -7.04 -6.12 -15.71
N TYR A 113 -5.80 -5.60 -15.72
CA TYR A 113 -4.99 -5.46 -16.95
C TYR A 113 -4.23 -6.73 -17.33
N GLU A 114 -3.65 -7.45 -16.38
CA GLU A 114 -2.75 -8.59 -16.64
C GLU A 114 -3.41 -9.95 -16.37
N GLY A 115 -4.63 -9.96 -15.85
CA GLY A 115 -5.38 -11.18 -15.53
C GLY A 115 -4.88 -11.89 -14.26
N PRO A 116 -5.54 -13.01 -13.87
CA PRO A 116 -5.27 -13.71 -12.62
C PRO A 116 -3.89 -14.40 -12.57
N THR A 117 -3.27 -14.66 -13.71
CA THR A 117 -1.92 -15.25 -13.80
C THR A 117 -0.85 -14.34 -13.22
N LEU A 118 -1.13 -13.03 -13.11
CA LEU A 118 -0.27 -12.05 -12.45
C LEU A 118 0.14 -12.48 -11.04
N ILE A 119 -0.75 -13.11 -10.29
CA ILE A 119 -0.45 -13.55 -8.91
C ILE A 119 0.75 -14.51 -8.88
N ASN A 120 0.79 -15.47 -9.81
CA ASN A 120 1.89 -16.43 -9.89
C ASN A 120 3.19 -15.77 -10.34
N LYS A 121 3.12 -14.81 -11.28
CA LYS A 121 4.26 -14.00 -11.71
C LYS A 121 4.84 -13.22 -10.52
N LEU A 122 4.00 -12.47 -9.81
CA LEU A 122 4.41 -11.66 -8.66
C LEU A 122 5.02 -12.50 -7.53
N LYS A 123 4.49 -13.69 -7.26
CA LYS A 123 5.08 -14.61 -6.27
C LYS A 123 6.51 -15.01 -6.65
N LYS A 124 6.75 -15.33 -7.92
CA LYS A 124 8.11 -15.70 -8.41
C LYS A 124 9.08 -14.51 -8.33
N GLU A 125 8.63 -13.34 -8.76
CA GLU A 125 9.42 -12.10 -8.66
C GLU A 125 9.73 -11.76 -7.20
N LEU A 126 8.76 -11.96 -6.29
CA LEU A 126 8.93 -11.70 -4.88
C LEU A 126 9.96 -12.64 -4.23
N ILE A 127 9.96 -13.92 -4.57
CA ILE A 127 10.97 -14.88 -4.11
C ILE A 127 12.36 -14.41 -4.54
N TYR A 128 12.53 -14.06 -5.82
CA TYR A 128 13.78 -13.53 -6.33
C TYR A 128 14.27 -12.28 -5.57
N GLU A 129 13.37 -11.34 -5.29
CA GLU A 129 13.70 -10.13 -4.53
C GLU A 129 14.11 -10.46 -3.08
N VAL A 130 13.40 -11.36 -2.40
CA VAL A 130 13.74 -11.79 -1.03
C VAL A 130 15.14 -12.42 -0.98
N GLU A 131 15.46 -13.29 -1.95
CA GLU A 131 16.80 -13.89 -2.09
C GLU A 131 17.89 -12.81 -2.33
N ARG A 132 17.59 -11.83 -3.17
CA ARG A 132 18.50 -10.71 -3.47
C ARG A 132 18.81 -9.85 -2.24
N TYR A 133 17.84 -9.68 -1.34
CA TYR A 133 18.05 -8.98 -0.07
C TYR A 133 18.76 -9.83 0.98
N GLY A 134 18.94 -11.12 0.77
CA GLY A 134 19.67 -12.01 1.67
C GLY A 134 18.98 -12.24 3.00
N VAL A 135 17.66 -12.02 3.07
CA VAL A 135 16.86 -12.23 4.29
C VAL A 135 16.22 -13.62 4.30
N LYS A 136 16.00 -14.17 5.50
CA LYS A 136 15.37 -15.49 5.67
C LYS A 136 13.85 -15.44 5.57
N SER A 137 13.28 -14.28 5.85
CA SER A 137 11.84 -14.05 5.82
C SER A 137 11.54 -12.64 5.33
N ILE A 138 10.47 -12.50 4.56
CA ILE A 138 9.97 -11.21 4.08
C ILE A 138 9.60 -10.27 5.25
N SER A 139 9.25 -10.82 6.41
CA SER A 139 8.94 -10.04 7.61
C SER A 139 10.13 -9.21 8.12
N GLU A 140 11.36 -9.62 7.83
CA GLU A 140 12.56 -8.86 8.19
C GLU A 140 12.68 -7.54 7.42
N LEU A 141 12.00 -7.45 6.26
CA LEU A 141 11.99 -6.26 5.41
C LEU A 141 10.91 -5.24 5.82
N ILE A 142 9.96 -5.61 6.70
CA ILE A 142 8.86 -4.71 7.08
C ILE A 142 9.42 -3.44 7.74
N GLY A 143 9.17 -2.30 7.11
CA GLY A 143 9.59 -0.99 7.61
C GLY A 143 11.11 -0.74 7.53
N SER A 144 11.88 -1.56 6.79
CA SER A 144 13.35 -1.44 6.74
C SER A 144 13.84 -0.12 6.13
N ASP A 145 13.04 0.56 5.29
CA ASP A 145 13.35 1.89 4.75
C ASP A 145 13.06 3.03 5.74
N ILE A 146 12.52 2.71 6.93
CA ILE A 146 12.01 3.71 7.88
C ILE A 146 12.88 3.74 9.15
N LYS A 147 13.62 2.70 9.38
CA LYS A 147 14.53 2.54 10.52
C LYS A 147 15.73 3.47 10.45
#